data_86371ddea9b7e64e159c2a0a3fbe2259
#
_entry.id   86371ddea9b7e64e159c2a0a3fbe2259
#
_cell.length_a   1.000
_cell.length_b   1.000
_cell.length_c   1.000
_cell.angle_alpha   90.00
_cell.angle_beta   90.00
_cell.angle_gamma   90.00
#
_symmetry.space_group_name_H-M   'P 1'
#
loop_
_entity.id
_entity.type
_entity.pdbx_description
1 polymer ?
#
loop_
_entity_poly.entity_id
_entity_poly.type
_entity_poly.pdbx_seq_one_letter_code
_entity_poly.pdbx_strand_id
1 'polypeptide(L)'
;MADGVGIIGVGYEGFRPSIADISTRELMYQAASKAYEDAGVDPRKEVGSFICCTEDFWEGWSITDEMVPDQVGGARRPVCTVPGDGLIGVGHAVMHIRSGAAEVVAVEAHSKAGDVLDKQAVENLALDPAYLRVPGANNDVLAGLEMSAFMASTGLSRDDVSRLVRMEKAAA
;
A
#
# COMPACT_ATOMS: atom_id res chain seq x y z
N MET A 1 -8.43 31.44 5.73
CA MET A 1 -7.11 30.79 5.65
C MET A 1 -7.31 29.48 4.91
N ALA A 2 -6.45 29.13 3.98
CA ALA A 2 -6.61 27.87 3.24
C ALA A 2 -6.41 26.72 4.24
N ASP A 3 -7.45 25.91 4.46
CA ASP A 3 -7.42 24.68 5.27
C ASP A 3 -6.65 23.57 4.55
N GLY A 4 -5.44 23.85 4.08
CA GLY A 4 -4.61 22.90 3.38
C GLY A 4 -3.87 22.01 4.37
N VAL A 5 -3.85 20.68 4.07
CA VAL A 5 -2.93 19.74 4.71
C VAL A 5 -1.73 19.61 3.78
N GLY A 6 -0.52 19.75 4.31
CA GLY A 6 0.73 19.67 3.55
C GLY A 6 1.51 18.41 3.86
N ILE A 7 2.27 17.92 2.88
CA ILE A 7 3.29 16.90 3.09
C ILE A 7 4.56 17.63 3.55
N ILE A 8 5.11 17.24 4.69
CA ILE A 8 6.27 17.90 5.32
C ILE A 8 7.56 17.09 5.21
N GLY A 9 7.49 15.82 4.85
CA GLY A 9 8.65 14.98 4.61
C GLY A 9 8.29 13.71 3.87
N VAL A 10 9.24 13.19 3.11
CA VAL A 10 9.10 11.97 2.33
C VAL A 10 10.35 11.09 2.48
N GLY A 11 10.15 9.79 2.49
CA GLY A 11 11.22 8.81 2.52
C GLY A 11 10.81 7.56 1.78
N TYR A 12 11.76 6.93 1.12
CA TYR A 12 11.53 5.68 0.41
C TYR A 12 12.74 4.77 0.45
N GLU A 13 12.50 3.47 0.31
CA GLU A 13 13.51 2.42 0.25
C GLU A 13 13.00 1.25 -0.58
N GLY A 14 13.94 0.48 -1.15
CA GLY A 14 13.68 -0.86 -1.66
C GLY A 14 13.00 -0.97 -3.03
N PHE A 15 12.88 0.07 -3.83
CA PHE A 15 12.27 -0.01 -5.17
C PHE A 15 13.06 -0.90 -6.16
N ARG A 16 13.04 -2.20 -5.91
CA ARG A 16 13.68 -3.27 -6.71
C ARG A 16 12.75 -4.49 -6.78
N PRO A 17 12.90 -5.32 -7.82
CA PRO A 17 12.03 -6.49 -8.02
C PRO A 17 12.06 -7.52 -6.86
N SER A 18 13.17 -7.62 -6.15
CA SER A 18 13.33 -8.45 -4.96
C SER A 18 14.17 -7.73 -3.91
N ILE A 19 13.83 -7.88 -2.63
CA ILE A 19 14.45 -7.22 -1.48
C ILE A 19 14.78 -8.28 -0.41
N ALA A 20 15.32 -9.41 -0.83
CA ALA A 20 15.60 -10.54 0.06
C ALA A 20 16.74 -10.27 1.07
N ASP A 21 17.53 -9.24 0.86
CA ASP A 21 18.70 -8.86 1.67
C ASP A 21 18.36 -8.08 2.95
N ILE A 22 17.15 -7.50 3.05
CA ILE A 22 16.69 -6.80 4.24
C ILE A 22 15.31 -7.32 4.68
N SER A 23 15.04 -7.26 5.97
CA SER A 23 13.74 -7.65 6.51
C SER A 23 12.67 -6.60 6.21
N THR A 24 11.40 -6.98 6.23
CA THR A 24 10.27 -6.03 6.12
C THR A 24 10.36 -4.93 7.17
N ARG A 25 10.73 -5.27 8.41
CA ARG A 25 10.88 -4.31 9.50
C ARG A 25 11.98 -3.29 9.24
N GLU A 26 13.10 -3.74 8.73
CA GLU A 26 14.21 -2.86 8.38
C GLU A 26 13.87 -1.96 7.19
N LEU A 27 13.19 -2.50 6.20
CA LEU A 27 12.71 -1.74 5.05
C LEU A 27 11.81 -0.57 5.50
N MET A 28 10.82 -0.85 6.34
CA MET A 28 9.94 0.18 6.91
C MET A 28 10.70 1.20 7.74
N TYR A 29 11.62 0.74 8.61
CA TYR A 29 12.42 1.63 9.45
C TYR A 29 13.29 2.57 8.61
N GLN A 30 13.93 2.07 7.56
CA GLN A 30 14.80 2.88 6.70
C GLN A 30 13.99 3.94 5.95
N ALA A 31 12.83 3.59 5.40
CA ALA A 31 11.96 4.54 4.73
C ALA A 31 11.41 5.60 5.71
N ALA A 32 10.91 5.16 6.86
CA ALA A 32 10.38 6.05 7.89
C ALA A 32 11.45 7.01 8.44
N SER A 33 12.65 6.52 8.70
CA SER A 33 13.76 7.35 9.20
C SER A 33 14.11 8.47 8.23
N LYS A 34 14.16 8.18 6.92
CA LYS A 34 14.39 9.19 5.88
C LYS A 34 13.28 10.25 5.84
N ALA A 35 12.02 9.83 5.97
CA ALA A 35 10.90 10.76 5.99
C ALA A 35 10.94 11.69 7.21
N TYR A 36 11.29 11.17 8.39
CA TYR A 36 11.41 11.98 9.60
C TYR A 36 12.61 12.92 9.58
N GLU A 37 13.72 12.49 9.00
CA GLU A 37 14.89 13.33 8.78
C GLU A 37 14.57 14.48 7.81
N ASP A 38 13.90 14.20 6.70
CA ASP A 38 13.45 15.19 5.74
C ASP A 38 12.46 16.20 6.34
N ALA A 39 11.54 15.74 7.17
CA ALA A 39 10.58 16.58 7.89
C ALA A 39 11.19 17.37 9.07
N GLY A 40 12.33 16.92 9.60
CA GLY A 40 12.89 17.44 10.87
C GLY A 40 12.04 17.12 12.10
N VAL A 41 11.32 15.99 12.10
CA VAL A 41 10.31 15.60 13.10
C VAL A 41 10.79 14.42 13.95
N ASP A 42 10.60 14.50 15.26
CA ASP A 42 10.74 13.35 16.16
C ASP A 42 9.43 12.55 16.20
N PRO A 43 9.37 11.34 15.60
CA PRO A 43 8.11 10.60 15.49
C PRO A 43 7.51 10.26 16.86
N ARG A 44 8.32 10.10 17.89
CA ARG A 44 7.83 9.74 19.23
C ARG A 44 7.20 10.90 19.98
N LYS A 45 7.49 12.13 19.61
CA LYS A 45 6.97 13.33 20.28
C LYS A 45 5.91 14.05 19.46
N GLU A 46 6.12 14.13 18.14
CA GLU A 46 5.41 15.06 17.29
C GLU A 46 4.36 14.37 16.40
N VAL A 47 4.54 13.07 16.07
CA VAL A 47 3.55 12.34 15.28
C VAL A 47 2.43 11.81 16.19
N GLY A 48 1.22 12.27 15.95
CA GLY A 48 0.06 11.93 16.76
C GLY A 48 -0.66 10.66 16.32
N SER A 49 -0.57 10.27 15.04
CA SER A 49 -1.21 9.09 14.49
C SER A 49 -0.39 8.50 13.34
N PHE A 50 -0.52 7.19 13.16
CA PHE A 50 0.21 6.43 12.14
C PHE A 50 -0.79 5.64 11.29
N ILE A 51 -0.62 5.70 9.98
CA ILE A 51 -1.42 4.95 9.01
C ILE A 51 -0.46 4.06 8.22
N CYS A 52 -0.74 2.76 8.27
CA CYS A 52 0.00 1.77 7.54
C CYS A 52 -0.83 1.26 6.37
N CYS A 53 -0.31 1.36 5.16
CA CYS A 53 -0.97 0.91 3.95
C CYS A 53 -0.34 -0.41 3.50
N THR A 54 -1.02 -1.49 3.79
CA THR A 54 -0.59 -2.83 3.42
C THR A 54 -1.77 -3.79 3.48
N GLU A 55 -1.58 -4.97 2.96
CA GLU A 55 -2.53 -6.07 3.07
C GLU A 55 -1.90 -7.19 3.90
N ASP A 56 -2.70 -7.86 4.70
CA ASP A 56 -2.26 -9.02 5.47
C ASP A 56 -1.70 -10.12 4.56
N PHE A 57 -0.83 -10.94 5.12
CA PHE A 57 -0.18 -12.10 4.50
C PHE A 57 0.94 -11.83 3.50
N TRP A 58 1.10 -10.64 2.94
CA TRP A 58 2.16 -10.36 1.97
C TRP A 58 3.58 -10.53 2.52
N GLU A 59 3.75 -10.29 3.82
CA GLU A 59 5.01 -10.51 4.54
C GLU A 59 4.98 -11.79 5.39
N GLY A 60 3.95 -12.63 5.21
CA GLY A 60 3.72 -13.82 5.99
C GLY A 60 3.04 -13.58 7.34
N TRP A 61 2.53 -12.38 7.59
CA TRP A 61 1.81 -12.00 8.80
C TRP A 61 0.32 -11.87 8.52
N SER A 62 -0.49 -12.19 9.52
CA SER A 62 -1.96 -12.14 9.41
C SER A 62 -2.60 -10.94 10.11
N ILE A 63 -1.83 -10.17 10.88
CA ILE A 63 -2.31 -8.98 11.61
C ILE A 63 -1.20 -7.93 11.53
N THR A 64 -1.15 -7.23 10.41
CA THR A 64 -0.04 -6.33 10.10
C THR A 64 0.04 -5.14 11.06
N ASP A 65 -1.10 -4.61 11.50
CA ASP A 65 -1.17 -3.49 12.44
C ASP A 65 -0.56 -3.79 13.82
N GLU A 66 -0.46 -5.05 14.22
CA GLU A 66 0.29 -5.44 15.42
C GLU A 66 1.80 -5.40 15.22
N MET A 67 2.27 -5.54 13.98
CA MET A 67 3.70 -5.73 13.67
C MET A 67 4.40 -4.44 13.21
N VAL A 68 3.64 -3.45 12.74
CA VAL A 68 4.16 -2.22 12.14
C VAL A 68 4.57 -1.13 13.15
N PRO A 69 3.88 -0.93 14.30
CA PRO A 69 4.04 0.28 15.11
C PRO A 69 5.47 0.61 15.50
N ASP A 70 6.25 -0.39 15.85
CA ASP A 70 7.61 -0.19 16.39
C ASP A 70 8.57 0.37 15.35
N GLN A 71 8.48 -0.11 14.11
CA GLN A 71 9.40 0.21 13.03
C GLN A 71 9.24 1.65 12.55
N VAL A 72 8.01 2.15 12.59
CA VAL A 72 7.68 3.52 12.15
C VAL A 72 7.65 4.54 13.30
N GLY A 73 7.98 4.10 14.54
CA GLY A 73 7.97 4.98 15.71
C GLY A 73 6.60 5.14 16.38
N GLY A 74 5.62 4.32 15.98
CA GLY A 74 4.22 4.38 16.43
C GLY A 74 3.90 3.66 17.75
N ALA A 75 4.90 3.11 18.45
CA ALA A 75 4.69 2.39 19.70
C ALA A 75 3.90 3.23 20.72
N ARG A 76 2.75 2.70 21.18
CA ARG A 76 1.81 3.37 22.10
C ARG A 76 1.11 4.60 21.50
N ARG A 77 1.07 4.71 20.21
CA ARG A 77 0.33 5.74 19.48
C ARG A 77 -0.82 5.08 18.70
N PRO A 78 -1.85 5.85 18.31
CA PRO A 78 -2.86 5.32 17.40
C PRO A 78 -2.22 4.88 16.07
N VAL A 79 -2.43 3.61 15.73
CA VAL A 79 -2.03 3.03 14.45
C VAL A 79 -3.27 2.44 13.81
N CYS A 80 -3.47 2.66 12.53
CA CYS A 80 -4.48 1.94 11.76
C CYS A 80 -3.88 1.41 10.46
N THR A 81 -4.28 0.21 10.09
CA THR A 81 -3.95 -0.39 8.81
C THR A 81 -5.06 -0.14 7.82
N VAL A 82 -4.70 0.29 6.63
CA VAL A 82 -5.61 0.57 5.54
C VAL A 82 -5.17 -0.28 4.34
N PRO A 83 -6.03 -1.14 3.80
CA PRO A 83 -5.69 -1.90 2.59
C PRO A 83 -5.56 -0.97 1.40
N GLY A 84 -4.53 -1.20 0.59
CA GLY A 84 -4.26 -0.43 -0.62
C GLY A 84 -2.93 0.31 -0.61
N ASP A 85 -2.79 1.26 -1.52
CA ASP A 85 -1.55 2.02 -1.69
C ASP A 85 -1.43 3.26 -0.79
N GLY A 86 -0.24 3.88 -0.79
CA GLY A 86 0.06 5.04 0.04
C GLY A 86 -0.83 6.26 -0.23
N LEU A 87 -1.42 6.43 -1.42
CA LEU A 87 -2.34 7.54 -1.70
C LEU A 87 -3.64 7.42 -0.91
N ILE A 88 -4.14 6.20 -0.71
CA ILE A 88 -5.29 5.94 0.16
C ILE A 88 -4.93 6.36 1.59
N GLY A 89 -3.74 5.99 2.06
CA GLY A 89 -3.23 6.41 3.37
C GLY A 89 -3.12 7.92 3.54
N VAL A 90 -2.66 8.64 2.52
CA VAL A 90 -2.63 10.11 2.52
C VAL A 90 -4.05 10.68 2.65
N GLY A 91 -5.04 10.09 1.97
CA GLY A 91 -6.45 10.47 2.15
C GLY A 91 -6.92 10.30 3.60
N HIS A 92 -6.59 9.20 4.24
CA HIS A 92 -6.88 8.95 5.66
C HIS A 92 -6.14 9.93 6.57
N ALA A 93 -4.87 10.25 6.29
CA ALA A 93 -4.12 11.25 7.06
C ALA A 93 -4.79 12.63 7.01
N VAL A 94 -5.27 13.05 5.84
CA VAL A 94 -6.04 14.29 5.70
C VAL A 94 -7.31 14.27 6.56
N MET A 95 -8.01 13.14 6.62
CA MET A 95 -9.18 13.00 7.49
C MET A 95 -8.82 13.08 8.97
N HIS A 96 -7.74 12.44 9.41
CA HIS A 96 -7.26 12.52 10.81
C HIS A 96 -6.90 13.96 11.21
N ILE A 97 -6.19 14.67 10.34
CA ILE A 97 -5.78 16.07 10.61
C ILE A 97 -7.01 16.98 10.64
N ARG A 98 -7.91 16.88 9.66
CA ARG A 98 -9.12 17.72 9.58
C ARG A 98 -10.12 17.46 10.68
N SER A 99 -10.18 16.25 11.22
CA SER A 99 -11.01 15.91 12.38
C SER A 99 -10.43 16.40 13.71
N GLY A 100 -9.19 16.88 13.73
CA GLY A 100 -8.46 17.27 14.94
C GLY A 100 -7.93 16.08 15.74
N ALA A 101 -7.93 14.87 15.18
CA ALA A 101 -7.39 13.69 15.85
C ALA A 101 -5.87 13.74 16.01
N ALA A 102 -5.17 14.38 15.07
CA ALA A 102 -3.73 14.62 15.13
C ALA A 102 -3.36 15.86 14.31
N GLU A 103 -2.25 16.51 14.67
CA GLU A 103 -1.68 17.62 13.89
C GLU A 103 -0.69 17.11 12.84
N VAL A 104 0.06 16.06 13.18
CA VAL A 104 1.00 15.38 12.31
C VAL A 104 0.65 13.91 12.24
N VAL A 105 0.57 13.38 11.03
CA VAL A 105 0.26 11.97 10.75
C VAL A 105 1.35 11.39 9.87
N ALA A 106 1.90 10.26 10.27
CA ALA A 106 2.78 9.48 9.42
C ALA A 106 1.97 8.50 8.58
N VAL A 107 2.27 8.44 7.29
CA VAL A 107 1.72 7.44 6.37
C VAL A 107 2.87 6.56 5.90
N GLU A 108 2.75 5.28 6.12
CA GLU A 108 3.70 4.28 5.67
C GLU A 108 2.98 3.31 4.72
N ALA A 109 3.63 2.96 3.63
CA ALA A 109 3.13 1.97 2.70
C ALA A 109 4.26 1.03 2.31
N HIS A 110 4.07 -0.26 2.49
CA HIS A 110 5.07 -1.25 2.15
C HIS A 110 4.47 -2.47 1.47
N SER A 111 5.32 -3.16 0.73
CA SER A 111 5.05 -4.49 0.20
C SER A 111 6.36 -5.19 -0.11
N LYS A 112 6.44 -6.46 0.24
CA LYS A 112 7.48 -7.39 -0.20
C LYS A 112 6.92 -8.50 -1.10
N ALA A 113 5.86 -8.21 -1.81
CA ALA A 113 5.18 -9.17 -2.69
C ALA A 113 6.11 -9.80 -3.75
N GLY A 114 7.20 -9.11 -4.14
CA GLY A 114 8.24 -9.65 -5.02
C GLY A 114 9.06 -10.79 -4.42
N ASP A 115 9.09 -10.93 -3.10
CA ASP A 115 9.82 -11.99 -2.39
C ASP A 115 8.93 -13.18 -2.01
N VAL A 116 7.60 -13.10 -2.26
CA VAL A 116 6.66 -14.19 -1.99
C VAL A 116 6.79 -15.27 -3.03
N LEU A 117 7.01 -16.53 -2.59
CA LEU A 117 7.21 -17.67 -3.49
C LEU A 117 5.95 -18.02 -4.30
N ASP A 118 4.79 -17.93 -3.68
CA ASP A 118 3.50 -18.21 -4.33
C ASP A 118 2.54 -17.05 -4.07
N LYS A 119 2.71 -15.99 -4.85
CA LYS A 119 1.86 -14.81 -4.82
C LYS A 119 0.39 -15.15 -5.03
N GLN A 120 0.09 -16.07 -5.95
CA GLN A 120 -1.28 -16.45 -6.25
C GLN A 120 -1.98 -17.13 -5.07
N ALA A 121 -1.26 -17.96 -4.30
CA ALA A 121 -1.82 -18.57 -3.10
C ALA A 121 -2.24 -17.52 -2.07
N VAL A 122 -1.45 -16.45 -1.89
CA VAL A 122 -1.79 -15.32 -1.01
C VAL A 122 -3.01 -14.58 -1.55
N GLU A 123 -3.02 -14.20 -2.82
CA GLU A 123 -4.15 -13.51 -3.47
C GLU A 123 -5.46 -14.32 -3.38
N ASN A 124 -5.37 -15.63 -3.51
CA ASN A 124 -6.51 -16.52 -3.40
C ASN A 124 -7.17 -16.51 -2.00
N LEU A 125 -6.46 -16.09 -0.96
CA LEU A 125 -7.06 -15.94 0.38
C LEU A 125 -8.15 -14.86 0.41
N ALA A 126 -8.07 -13.86 -0.44
CA ALA A 126 -9.08 -12.81 -0.56
C ALA A 126 -10.31 -13.23 -1.39
N LEU A 127 -10.24 -14.35 -2.12
CA LEU A 127 -11.34 -14.80 -2.97
C LEU A 127 -12.37 -15.60 -2.17
N ASP A 128 -13.64 -15.50 -2.58
CA ASP A 128 -14.73 -16.30 -2.00
C ASP A 128 -14.40 -17.81 -2.08
N PRO A 129 -14.42 -18.53 -0.94
CA PRO A 129 -13.99 -19.91 -0.90
C PRO A 129 -14.90 -20.87 -1.63
N ALA A 130 -16.19 -20.57 -1.77
CA ALA A 130 -17.18 -21.45 -2.38
C ALA A 130 -17.37 -21.17 -3.86
N TYR A 131 -17.49 -19.90 -4.25
CA TYR A 131 -17.88 -19.50 -5.60
C TYR A 131 -16.71 -19.20 -6.52
N LEU A 132 -15.56 -18.79 -5.98
CA LEU A 132 -14.40 -18.41 -6.76
C LEU A 132 -13.24 -19.41 -6.67
N ARG A 133 -12.90 -19.88 -5.46
CA ARG A 133 -11.75 -20.80 -5.31
C ARG A 133 -12.05 -22.21 -5.87
N VAL A 134 -13.26 -22.74 -5.64
CA VAL A 134 -13.61 -24.09 -6.11
C VAL A 134 -13.51 -24.22 -7.62
N PRO A 135 -14.05 -23.31 -8.44
CA PRO A 135 -13.86 -23.36 -9.90
C PRO A 135 -12.47 -22.96 -10.37
N GLY A 136 -11.55 -22.62 -9.47
CA GLY A 136 -10.16 -22.28 -9.82
C GLY A 136 -9.96 -20.86 -10.34
N ALA A 137 -10.88 -19.95 -10.01
CA ALA A 137 -10.69 -18.53 -10.33
C ALA A 137 -9.49 -17.97 -9.56
N ASN A 138 -8.82 -17.01 -10.15
CA ASN A 138 -7.76 -16.20 -9.56
C ASN A 138 -7.89 -14.76 -10.03
N ASN A 139 -7.05 -13.85 -9.52
CA ASN A 139 -7.12 -12.45 -9.88
C ASN A 139 -6.96 -12.21 -11.39
N ASP A 140 -6.10 -12.98 -12.07
CA ASP A 140 -5.90 -12.84 -13.52
C ASP A 140 -7.16 -13.24 -14.31
N VAL A 141 -7.86 -14.29 -13.86
CA VAL A 141 -9.13 -14.72 -14.45
C VAL A 141 -10.19 -13.65 -14.24
N LEU A 142 -10.30 -13.07 -13.04
CA LEU A 142 -11.27 -12.01 -12.74
C LEU A 142 -10.98 -10.76 -13.56
N ALA A 143 -9.73 -10.30 -13.60
CA ALA A 143 -9.32 -9.17 -14.42
C ALA A 143 -9.59 -9.42 -15.92
N GLY A 144 -9.38 -10.64 -16.40
CA GLY A 144 -9.69 -11.05 -17.77
C GLY A 144 -11.19 -11.00 -18.08
N LEU A 145 -12.05 -11.40 -17.14
CA LEU A 145 -13.50 -11.30 -17.26
C LEU A 145 -13.98 -9.85 -17.27
N GLU A 146 -13.46 -9.01 -16.36
CA GLU A 146 -13.75 -7.58 -16.32
C GLU A 146 -13.31 -6.88 -17.60
N MET A 147 -12.12 -7.17 -18.09
CA MET A 147 -11.62 -6.62 -19.36
C MET A 147 -12.50 -7.07 -20.54
N SER A 148 -12.95 -8.32 -20.56
CA SER A 148 -13.84 -8.82 -21.60
C SER A 148 -15.20 -8.11 -21.58
N ALA A 149 -15.76 -7.90 -20.39
CA ALA A 149 -17.00 -7.14 -20.22
C ALA A 149 -16.84 -5.67 -20.63
N PHE A 150 -15.72 -5.04 -20.24
CA PHE A 150 -15.39 -3.68 -20.64
C PHE A 150 -15.27 -3.53 -22.16
N MET A 151 -14.52 -4.39 -22.83
CA MET A 151 -14.38 -4.37 -24.28
C MET A 151 -15.74 -4.58 -24.97
N ALA A 152 -16.56 -5.50 -24.47
CA ALA A 152 -17.89 -5.74 -25.02
C ALA A 152 -18.83 -4.53 -24.88
N SER A 153 -18.75 -3.81 -23.76
CA SER A 153 -19.60 -2.63 -23.49
C SER A 153 -19.15 -1.38 -24.24
N THR A 154 -17.85 -1.23 -24.50
CA THR A 154 -17.27 -0.04 -25.12
C THR A 154 -17.02 -0.18 -26.61
N GLY A 155 -17.02 -1.40 -27.15
CA GLY A 155 -16.62 -1.70 -28.51
C GLY A 155 -15.10 -1.58 -28.77
N LEU A 156 -14.30 -1.42 -27.75
CA LEU A 156 -12.84 -1.37 -27.88
C LEU A 156 -12.27 -2.75 -28.19
N SER A 157 -11.27 -2.76 -29.05
CA SER A 157 -10.54 -3.97 -29.40
C SER A 157 -9.39 -4.23 -28.40
N ARG A 158 -8.88 -5.46 -28.40
CA ARG A 158 -7.67 -5.81 -27.65
C ARG A 158 -6.45 -4.97 -28.07
N ASP A 159 -6.38 -4.58 -29.34
CA ASP A 159 -5.29 -3.75 -29.86
C ASP A 159 -5.35 -2.31 -29.31
N ASP A 160 -6.55 -1.77 -29.09
CA ASP A 160 -6.72 -0.45 -28.47
C ASP A 160 -6.22 -0.46 -27.04
N VAL A 161 -6.61 -1.47 -26.24
CA VAL A 161 -6.12 -1.65 -24.87
C VAL A 161 -4.60 -1.85 -24.85
N SER A 162 -4.07 -2.67 -25.74
CA SER A 162 -2.62 -2.91 -25.84
C SER A 162 -1.84 -1.65 -26.23
N ARG A 163 -2.44 -0.76 -27.01
CA ARG A 163 -1.85 0.53 -27.36
C ARG A 163 -1.73 1.45 -26.14
N LEU A 164 -2.79 1.53 -25.34
CA LEU A 164 -2.80 2.32 -24.11
C LEU A 164 -1.69 1.85 -23.14
N VAL A 165 -1.64 0.54 -22.87
CA VAL A 165 -0.61 -0.03 -21.98
C VAL A 165 0.81 0.26 -22.48
N ARG A 166 1.05 0.19 -23.79
CA ARG A 166 2.36 0.55 -24.36
C ARG A 166 2.70 2.03 -24.18
N MET A 167 1.70 2.92 -24.29
CA MET A 167 1.90 4.36 -24.06
C MET A 167 2.26 4.64 -22.60
N GLU A 168 1.55 4.04 -21.65
CA GLU A 168 1.83 4.18 -20.21
C GLU A 168 3.23 3.68 -19.85
N LYS A 169 3.61 2.50 -20.36
CA LYS A 169 4.97 1.95 -20.13
C LYS A 169 6.09 2.78 -20.75
N ALA A 170 5.81 3.51 -21.83
CA ALA A 170 6.80 4.39 -22.45
C ALA A 170 6.94 5.75 -21.73
N ALA A 171 5.94 6.12 -20.92
CA ALA A 171 5.93 7.35 -20.15
C ALA A 171 6.49 7.16 -18.71
N ALA A 172 6.59 5.91 -18.24
CA ALA A 172 7.17 5.55 -16.95
C ALA A 172 8.69 5.39 -17.04
#